data_3b5c49b3dd92d7382cf7242922c9305e
#
_entry.id   3b5c49b3dd92d7382cf7242922c9305e
#
_cell.length_a   1.000
_cell.length_b   1.000
_cell.length_c   1.000
_cell.angle_alpha   90.00
_cell.angle_beta   90.00
_cell.angle_gamma   90.00
#
_symmetry.space_group_name_H-M   'P 1'
#
loop_
_entity.id
_entity.type
_entity.pdbx_description
1 polymer ?
#
loop_
_entity_poly.entity_id
_entity_poly.type
_entity_poly.pdbx_seq_one_letter_code
_entity_poly.pdbx_strand_id
1 'polypeptide(L)'
;MKRLLTTAALSAIVASSALAQSYNKMEAFHNVGVGIEAGLMGAGIEVSMPVVSDHLVLVLGYNLPKLTIGTDFDVSSSELRSKIHELNANIDRYNAQASNMPGYSRIDNLDCPNSDINVDVDAKVNFGAFKAMIEYYPSARSGFHLTAGMFVGQEDFISLNGTADAAWWQVYQQALSINKQLPSDMRISDIENSVKFNIDEQTFQLKENSGGKVDVSVATKKVKPYFGIGFGRAIPKKRVGFQFELGAWMHGKPTIKSSSEVSYDTSADGIDGVSDVMSKVQFWPQMTFRLTGRIL
;
A
#
# COMPACT_ATOMS: atom_id res chain seq x y z
N MET A 1 -12.70 26.50 11.21
CA MET A 1 -11.93 25.87 10.11
C MET A 1 -12.70 25.81 8.78
N LYS A 2 -13.98 25.36 8.70
CA LYS A 2 -14.74 25.28 7.42
C LYS A 2 -14.87 26.63 6.67
N ARG A 3 -15.02 27.77 7.38
CA ARG A 3 -15.15 29.10 6.75
C ARG A 3 -13.83 29.65 6.18
N LEU A 4 -12.67 29.28 6.75
CA LEU A 4 -11.35 29.70 6.24
C LEU A 4 -10.99 28.99 4.92
N LEU A 5 -11.33 27.72 4.78
CA LEU A 5 -11.11 26.95 3.56
C LEU A 5 -11.97 27.44 2.39
N THR A 6 -13.24 27.79 2.65
CA THR A 6 -14.12 28.35 1.63
C THR A 6 -13.66 29.74 1.19
N THR A 7 -13.18 30.58 2.10
CA THR A 7 -12.68 31.91 1.75
C THR A 7 -11.38 31.85 0.95
N ALA A 8 -10.47 30.93 1.30
CA ALA A 8 -9.22 30.74 0.56
C ALA A 8 -9.47 30.19 -0.87
N ALA A 9 -10.43 29.26 -1.03
CA ALA A 9 -10.80 28.73 -2.33
C ALA A 9 -11.46 29.80 -3.21
N LEU A 10 -12.38 30.62 -2.66
CA LEU A 10 -12.99 31.73 -3.38
C LEU A 10 -11.96 32.82 -3.76
N SER A 11 -11.01 33.12 -2.89
CA SER A 11 -9.95 34.11 -3.16
C SER A 11 -9.02 33.64 -4.27
N ALA A 12 -8.71 32.35 -4.36
CA ALA A 12 -7.92 31.79 -5.46
C ALA A 12 -8.67 31.83 -6.80
N ILE A 13 -9.98 31.64 -6.79
CA ILE A 13 -10.83 31.73 -8.00
C ILE A 13 -10.91 33.19 -8.50
N VAL A 14 -11.04 34.17 -7.60
CA VAL A 14 -11.12 35.58 -7.96
C VAL A 14 -9.74 36.12 -8.41
N ALA A 15 -8.65 35.69 -7.80
CA ALA A 15 -7.30 36.08 -8.21
C ALA A 15 -6.92 35.58 -9.62
N SER A 16 -7.44 34.43 -10.04
CA SER A 16 -7.17 33.92 -11.39
C SER A 16 -7.91 34.66 -12.50
N SER A 17 -9.02 35.33 -12.18
CA SER A 17 -9.79 36.12 -13.16
C SER A 17 -9.25 37.55 -13.35
N ALA A 18 -8.55 38.12 -12.38
CA ALA A 18 -8.05 39.50 -12.41
C ALA A 18 -6.73 39.68 -13.21
N LEU A 19 -6.11 38.60 -13.67
CA LEU A 19 -4.84 38.66 -14.40
C LEU A 19 -4.98 38.48 -15.92
N ALA A 20 -6.06 38.93 -16.50
CA ALA A 20 -6.27 38.95 -17.97
C ALA A 20 -5.39 40.03 -18.65
N GLN A 21 -4.07 39.86 -18.60
CA GLN A 21 -3.14 40.65 -19.39
C GLN A 21 -2.57 39.85 -20.55
N SER A 22 -2.66 40.44 -21.74
CA SER A 22 -2.14 39.98 -23.03
C SER A 22 -2.28 38.49 -23.34
N TYR A 23 -3.23 38.18 -24.19
CA TYR A 23 -3.48 36.85 -24.71
C TYR A 23 -2.30 36.43 -25.62
N ASN A 24 -1.34 35.71 -25.09
CA ASN A 24 -0.35 34.99 -25.91
C ASN A 24 -0.98 33.66 -26.30
N LYS A 25 -1.33 33.53 -27.58
CA LYS A 25 -1.84 32.27 -28.14
C LYS A 25 -0.79 31.18 -27.99
N MET A 26 -1.20 30.03 -27.49
CA MET A 26 -0.37 28.84 -27.48
C MET A 26 -0.45 28.14 -28.83
N GLU A 27 0.66 27.96 -29.50
CA GLU A 27 0.73 27.24 -30.77
C GLU A 27 0.90 25.75 -30.55
N ALA A 28 0.17 24.93 -31.32
CA ALA A 28 0.26 23.49 -31.25
C ALA A 28 1.70 23.04 -31.56
N PHE A 29 2.21 22.12 -30.74
CA PHE A 29 3.55 21.50 -30.85
C PHE A 29 4.74 22.47 -30.76
N HIS A 30 4.51 23.75 -30.44
CA HIS A 30 5.57 24.75 -30.35
C HIS A 30 5.90 25.14 -28.91
N ASN A 31 4.91 25.19 -28.06
CA ASN A 31 5.12 25.53 -26.66
C ASN A 31 5.34 24.26 -25.80
N VAL A 32 6.29 24.32 -24.88
CA VAL A 32 6.55 23.25 -23.91
C VAL A 32 6.47 23.79 -22.50
N GLY A 33 5.71 23.11 -21.66
CA GLY A 33 5.65 23.35 -20.23
C GLY A 33 6.32 22.23 -19.44
N VAL A 34 6.83 22.58 -18.28
CA VAL A 34 7.29 21.64 -17.27
C VAL A 34 6.56 21.93 -15.97
N GLY A 35 6.32 20.92 -15.17
CA GLY A 35 5.65 21.07 -13.89
C GLY A 35 6.25 20.18 -12.83
N ILE A 36 6.14 20.66 -11.61
CA ILE A 36 6.27 19.85 -10.40
C ILE A 36 4.90 19.81 -9.73
N GLU A 37 4.54 18.66 -9.21
CA GLU A 37 3.27 18.47 -8.55
C GLU A 37 3.40 17.88 -7.16
N ALA A 38 2.43 18.18 -6.33
CA ALA A 38 2.24 17.57 -5.02
C ALA A 38 0.74 17.34 -4.79
N GLY A 39 0.40 16.20 -4.23
CA GLY A 39 -1.00 15.84 -3.99
C GLY A 39 -1.14 14.59 -3.15
N LEU A 40 -2.34 14.01 -3.13
CA LEU A 40 -2.62 12.80 -2.37
C LEU A 40 -1.82 11.58 -2.85
N MET A 41 -1.28 11.62 -4.08
CA MET A 41 -0.39 10.58 -4.61
C MET A 41 1.10 10.92 -4.48
N GLY A 42 1.46 11.83 -3.56
CA GLY A 42 2.84 12.27 -3.36
C GLY A 42 3.26 13.39 -4.29
N ALA A 43 4.54 13.42 -4.64
CA ALA A 43 5.13 14.40 -5.53
C ALA A 43 5.37 13.81 -6.92
N GLY A 44 5.43 14.67 -7.94
CA GLY A 44 5.69 14.25 -9.31
C GLY A 44 6.31 15.35 -10.17
N ILE A 45 6.73 14.94 -11.34
CA ILE A 45 7.22 15.83 -12.39
C ILE A 45 6.45 15.58 -13.67
N GLU A 46 6.28 16.63 -14.49
CA GLU A 46 5.55 16.52 -15.73
C GLU A 46 6.11 17.41 -16.82
N VAL A 47 5.83 17.01 -18.04
CA VAL A 47 6.05 17.79 -19.27
C VAL A 47 4.72 17.91 -19.99
N SER A 48 4.43 19.08 -20.49
CA SER A 48 3.18 19.39 -21.19
C SER A 48 3.44 20.02 -22.55
N MET A 49 2.56 19.70 -23.52
CA MET A 49 2.66 20.21 -24.87
C MET A 49 1.25 20.42 -25.46
N PRO A 50 0.94 21.57 -26.08
CA PRO A 50 -0.35 21.77 -26.74
C PRO A 50 -0.45 20.90 -27.98
N VAL A 51 -1.53 20.13 -28.09
CA VAL A 51 -1.86 19.34 -29.28
C VAL A 51 -2.81 20.14 -30.18
N VAL A 52 -3.74 20.88 -29.58
CA VAL A 52 -4.60 21.86 -30.24
C VAL A 52 -4.41 23.19 -29.53
N SER A 53 -4.12 24.21 -30.32
CA SER A 53 -3.87 25.57 -29.80
C SER A 53 -4.91 26.00 -28.78
N ASP A 54 -4.45 26.39 -27.60
CA ASP A 54 -5.26 26.88 -26.48
C ASP A 54 -6.30 25.93 -25.88
N HIS A 55 -6.62 24.79 -26.53
CA HIS A 55 -7.75 23.93 -26.13
C HIS A 55 -7.35 22.53 -25.66
N LEU A 56 -6.37 21.87 -26.30
CA LEU A 56 -5.95 20.53 -25.89
C LEU A 56 -4.46 20.52 -25.58
N VAL A 57 -4.13 20.03 -24.39
CA VAL A 57 -2.75 19.88 -23.92
C VAL A 57 -2.52 18.41 -23.53
N LEU A 58 -1.48 17.82 -24.09
CA LEU A 58 -0.94 16.53 -23.65
C LEU A 58 -0.02 16.77 -22.45
N VAL A 59 -0.24 16.02 -21.38
CA VAL A 59 0.61 16.02 -20.18
C VAL A 59 1.13 14.63 -19.96
N LEU A 60 2.44 14.50 -19.92
CA LEU A 60 3.15 13.27 -19.58
C LEU A 60 3.93 13.50 -18.29
N GLY A 61 3.91 12.56 -17.38
CA GLY A 61 4.60 12.75 -16.11
C GLY A 61 4.88 11.45 -15.38
N TYR A 62 5.55 11.59 -14.26
CA TYR A 62 5.87 10.50 -13.36
C TYR A 62 5.69 10.94 -11.90
N ASN A 63 4.93 10.16 -11.15
CA ASN A 63 4.75 10.36 -9.72
C ASN A 63 5.81 9.58 -8.95
N LEU A 64 6.43 10.23 -7.98
CA LEU A 64 7.42 9.63 -7.10
C LEU A 64 6.74 8.72 -6.08
N PRO A 65 7.31 7.55 -5.78
CA PRO A 65 6.51 6.41 -5.38
C PRO A 65 6.28 6.15 -3.90
N LYS A 66 7.02 6.65 -2.92
CA LYS A 66 7.05 5.89 -1.66
C LYS A 66 6.77 6.70 -0.41
N LEU A 67 5.75 6.25 0.33
CA LEU A 67 5.64 6.43 1.77
C LEU A 67 5.90 5.07 2.43
N THR A 68 6.88 4.99 3.32
CA THR A 68 7.10 3.81 4.18
C THR A 68 6.76 4.24 5.60
N ILE A 69 5.91 3.47 6.26
CA ILE A 69 5.54 3.64 7.66
C ILE A 69 5.94 2.36 8.36
N GLY A 70 6.96 2.43 9.23
CA GLY A 70 7.30 1.32 10.12
C GLY A 70 6.36 1.34 11.33
N THR A 71 5.91 0.17 11.74
CA THR A 71 5.14 -0.03 12.96
C THR A 71 5.41 -1.41 13.49
N ASP A 72 5.35 -1.56 14.81
CA ASP A 72 5.53 -2.82 15.48
C ASP A 72 4.18 -3.31 15.97
N PHE A 73 3.93 -4.59 15.83
CA PHE A 73 2.74 -5.25 16.34
C PHE A 73 3.13 -6.35 17.33
N ASP A 74 2.52 -6.31 18.51
CA ASP A 74 2.62 -7.42 19.46
C ASP A 74 1.54 -8.45 19.13
N VAL A 75 1.99 -9.67 18.88
CA VAL A 75 1.14 -10.84 18.64
C VAL A 75 1.13 -11.68 19.89
N SER A 76 -0.07 -12.04 20.38
CA SER A 76 -0.20 -12.87 21.57
C SER A 76 0.54 -14.21 21.40
N SER A 77 1.45 -14.48 22.31
CA SER A 77 2.20 -15.73 22.38
C SER A 77 1.45 -16.87 23.06
N SER A 78 0.25 -16.61 23.59
CA SER A 78 -0.47 -17.53 24.45
C SER A 78 -0.78 -18.90 23.83
N GLU A 79 -1.18 -18.93 22.54
CA GLU A 79 -1.47 -20.18 21.84
C GLU A 79 -0.20 -21.01 21.64
N LEU A 80 0.87 -20.40 21.16
CA LEU A 80 2.15 -21.08 20.97
C LEU A 80 2.74 -21.56 22.30
N ARG A 81 2.66 -20.74 23.36
CA ARG A 81 3.08 -21.16 24.72
C ARG A 81 2.32 -22.39 25.19
N SER A 82 1.00 -22.39 25.02
CA SER A 82 0.15 -23.53 25.43
C SER A 82 0.56 -24.80 24.69
N LYS A 83 0.80 -24.68 23.38
CA LYS A 83 1.29 -25.83 22.57
C LYS A 83 2.67 -26.31 22.98
N ILE A 84 3.59 -25.41 23.34
CA ILE A 84 4.93 -25.77 23.80
C ILE A 84 4.85 -26.44 25.20
N HIS A 85 3.97 -25.98 26.10
CA HIS A 85 3.77 -26.66 27.38
C HIS A 85 3.24 -28.08 27.20
N GLU A 86 2.30 -28.29 26.29
CA GLU A 86 1.78 -29.61 25.96
C GLU A 86 2.89 -30.48 25.32
N LEU A 87 3.70 -29.92 24.43
CA LEU A 87 4.83 -30.60 23.81
C LEU A 87 5.87 -31.03 24.87
N ASN A 88 6.22 -30.16 25.82
CA ASN A 88 7.12 -30.47 26.90
C ASN A 88 6.63 -31.63 27.78
N ALA A 89 5.34 -31.66 28.09
CA ALA A 89 4.75 -32.78 28.81
C ALA A 89 4.83 -34.10 28.03
N ASN A 90 4.68 -34.06 26.72
CA ASN A 90 4.87 -35.24 25.86
C ASN A 90 6.32 -35.64 25.72
N ILE A 91 7.27 -34.69 25.68
CA ILE A 91 8.71 -34.93 25.73
C ILE A 91 9.10 -35.67 27.04
N ASP A 92 8.59 -35.18 28.18
CA ASP A 92 8.85 -35.81 29.46
C ASP A 92 8.32 -37.26 29.53
N ARG A 93 7.10 -37.48 28.98
CA ARG A 93 6.53 -38.83 28.86
C ARG A 93 7.35 -39.73 27.96
N TYR A 94 7.79 -39.24 26.79
CA TYR A 94 8.64 -39.95 25.87
C TYR A 94 9.99 -40.32 26.53
N ASN A 95 10.65 -39.36 27.18
CA ASN A 95 11.91 -39.55 27.85
C ASN A 95 11.81 -40.64 28.98
N ALA A 96 10.70 -40.63 29.74
CA ALA A 96 10.47 -41.63 30.78
C ALA A 96 10.25 -43.03 30.18
N GLN A 97 9.53 -43.17 29.08
CA GLN A 97 9.24 -44.45 28.46
C GLN A 97 10.44 -45.03 27.68
N ALA A 98 11.18 -44.15 26.98
CA ALA A 98 12.25 -44.52 26.07
C ALA A 98 13.61 -44.67 26.79
N SER A 99 13.75 -44.28 28.04
CA SER A 99 15.03 -44.23 28.78
C SER A 99 15.82 -45.53 28.78
N ASN A 100 15.19 -46.68 28.68
CA ASN A 100 15.80 -48.00 28.67
C ASN A 100 15.88 -48.61 27.25
N MET A 101 15.52 -47.89 26.20
CA MET A 101 15.55 -48.42 24.83
C MET A 101 16.92 -48.27 24.19
N PRO A 102 17.42 -49.28 23.44
CA PRO A 102 18.64 -49.14 22.69
C PRO A 102 18.58 -47.98 21.70
N GLY A 103 19.61 -47.12 21.68
CA GLY A 103 19.65 -45.95 20.77
C GLY A 103 18.87 -44.75 21.25
N TYR A 104 18.34 -44.76 22.45
CA TYR A 104 17.66 -43.60 23.03
C TYR A 104 18.57 -42.39 23.13
N SER A 105 18.08 -41.26 22.73
CA SER A 105 18.66 -39.93 22.96
C SER A 105 17.63 -39.07 23.64
N ARG A 106 17.97 -38.45 24.76
CA ARG A 106 17.10 -37.56 25.50
C ARG A 106 16.75 -36.34 24.64
N ILE A 107 15.49 -35.96 24.64
CA ILE A 107 15.01 -34.73 24.06
C ILE A 107 14.83 -33.72 25.20
N ASP A 108 15.44 -32.54 25.08
CA ASP A 108 15.30 -31.47 26.07
C ASP A 108 14.02 -30.67 25.85
N ASN A 109 13.49 -30.19 26.96
CA ASN A 109 12.30 -29.32 26.95
C ASN A 109 12.63 -27.97 26.33
N LEU A 110 11.64 -27.35 25.72
CA LEU A 110 11.75 -26.04 25.11
C LEU A 110 11.39 -24.92 26.11
N ASP A 111 12.23 -23.89 26.14
CA ASP A 111 11.98 -22.69 26.91
C ASP A 111 11.32 -21.64 26.02
N CYS A 112 10.23 -21.03 26.51
CA CYS A 112 9.56 -19.92 25.83
C CYS A 112 10.17 -18.60 26.28
N PRO A 113 10.36 -17.63 25.36
CA PRO A 113 10.67 -16.25 25.74
C PRO A 113 9.59 -15.67 26.68
N ASN A 114 9.95 -14.79 27.58
CA ASN A 114 9.00 -14.19 28.54
C ASN A 114 8.14 -13.06 27.94
N SER A 115 8.51 -12.55 26.75
CA SER A 115 7.78 -11.52 26.00
C SER A 115 6.68 -12.11 25.13
N ASP A 116 5.75 -11.30 24.68
CA ASP A 116 4.92 -11.63 23.52
C ASP A 116 5.72 -11.62 22.23
N ILE A 117 5.12 -12.16 21.15
CA ILE A 117 5.77 -12.21 19.84
C ILE A 117 5.70 -10.81 19.24
N ASN A 118 6.84 -10.14 19.11
CA ASN A 118 6.91 -8.88 18.40
C ASN A 118 7.08 -9.14 16.89
N VAL A 119 6.35 -8.42 16.07
CA VAL A 119 6.46 -8.45 14.61
C VAL A 119 6.72 -7.04 14.11
N ASP A 120 7.95 -6.80 13.66
CA ASP A 120 8.29 -5.56 12.97
C ASP A 120 7.64 -5.55 11.60
N VAL A 121 6.78 -4.57 11.32
CA VAL A 121 6.07 -4.47 10.03
C VAL A 121 6.35 -3.13 9.36
N ASP A 122 6.85 -3.20 8.16
CA ASP A 122 6.94 -2.08 7.22
C ASP A 122 5.71 -2.03 6.31
N ALA A 123 4.86 -1.04 6.50
CA ALA A 123 3.80 -0.72 5.55
C ALA A 123 4.36 0.23 4.48
N LYS A 124 4.36 -0.20 3.23
CA LYS A 124 4.81 0.59 2.08
C LYS A 124 3.62 0.91 1.20
N VAL A 125 3.33 2.20 1.03
CA VAL A 125 2.35 2.67 0.06
C VAL A 125 3.09 3.13 -1.19
N ASN A 126 2.79 2.54 -2.32
CA ASN A 126 3.47 2.79 -3.59
C ASN A 126 2.55 3.50 -4.59
N PHE A 127 2.73 4.81 -4.72
CA PHE A 127 2.03 5.66 -5.69
C PHE A 127 2.82 5.87 -6.98
N GLY A 128 3.96 5.20 -7.17
CA GLY A 128 4.80 5.36 -8.35
C GLY A 128 4.06 4.98 -9.62
N ALA A 129 3.86 5.95 -10.51
CA ALA A 129 3.15 5.73 -11.75
C ALA A 129 3.58 6.72 -12.83
N PHE A 130 3.68 6.26 -14.05
CA PHE A 130 3.66 7.12 -15.23
C PHE A 130 2.24 7.61 -15.45
N LYS A 131 2.08 8.85 -15.85
CA LYS A 131 0.80 9.42 -16.26
C LYS A 131 0.84 9.92 -17.69
N ALA A 132 -0.25 9.70 -18.41
CA ALA A 132 -0.52 10.26 -19.71
C ALA A 132 -1.94 10.84 -19.70
N MET A 133 -2.03 12.17 -19.77
CA MET A 133 -3.29 12.91 -19.61
C MET A 133 -3.50 13.85 -20.80
N ILE A 134 -4.76 14.10 -21.11
CA ILE A 134 -5.20 15.16 -22.01
C ILE A 134 -6.03 16.13 -21.17
N GLU A 135 -5.61 17.39 -21.17
CA GLU A 135 -6.36 18.49 -20.57
C GLU A 135 -7.10 19.25 -21.66
N TYR A 136 -8.41 19.34 -21.49
CA TYR A 136 -9.29 20.11 -22.39
C TYR A 136 -9.70 21.42 -21.74
N TYR A 137 -9.38 22.53 -22.39
CA TYR A 137 -9.74 23.88 -21.99
C TYR A 137 -10.91 24.37 -22.85
N PRO A 138 -12.17 24.42 -22.32
CA PRO A 138 -13.34 24.90 -23.09
C PRO A 138 -13.19 26.33 -23.56
N SER A 139 -12.43 27.14 -22.85
CA SER A 139 -12.18 28.53 -23.19
C SER A 139 -10.68 28.84 -23.25
N ALA A 140 -10.22 29.39 -24.32
CA ALA A 140 -8.87 29.86 -24.52
C ALA A 140 -8.40 30.91 -23.47
N ARG A 141 -9.32 31.61 -22.84
CA ARG A 141 -9.03 32.66 -21.85
C ARG A 141 -9.11 32.15 -20.41
N SER A 142 -9.86 31.10 -20.15
CA SER A 142 -10.03 30.52 -18.80
C SER A 142 -8.93 29.53 -18.47
N GLY A 143 -8.65 29.38 -17.18
CA GLY A 143 -7.85 28.28 -16.65
C GLY A 143 -8.67 27.03 -16.32
N PHE A 144 -10.00 27.08 -16.43
CA PHE A 144 -10.83 25.89 -16.22
C PHE A 144 -10.52 24.83 -17.26
N HIS A 145 -10.34 23.59 -16.83
CA HIS A 145 -10.07 22.47 -17.70
C HIS A 145 -10.70 21.18 -17.19
N LEU A 146 -10.90 20.25 -18.11
CA LEU A 146 -11.26 18.88 -17.88
C LEU A 146 -10.06 18.02 -18.22
N THR A 147 -9.74 17.06 -17.36
CA THR A 147 -8.63 16.13 -17.57
C THR A 147 -9.17 14.72 -17.75
N ALA A 148 -8.63 14.02 -18.74
CA ALA A 148 -8.86 12.60 -18.92
C ALA A 148 -7.55 11.92 -19.31
N GLY A 149 -7.34 10.69 -18.83
CA GLY A 149 -6.12 9.96 -19.14
C GLY A 149 -5.96 8.69 -18.33
N MET A 150 -4.73 8.32 -18.09
CA MET A 150 -4.41 7.11 -17.33
C MET A 150 -3.11 7.26 -16.54
N PHE A 151 -3.08 6.56 -15.43
CA PHE A 151 -1.86 6.21 -14.71
C PHE A 151 -1.46 4.77 -15.05
N VAL A 152 -0.18 4.53 -15.24
CA VAL A 152 0.41 3.20 -15.43
C VAL A 152 1.47 3.01 -14.36
N GLY A 153 1.17 2.20 -13.36
CA GLY A 153 2.02 2.04 -12.19
C GLY A 153 2.15 0.59 -11.75
N GLN A 154 2.67 0.42 -10.56
CA GLN A 154 2.78 -0.89 -9.91
C GLN A 154 1.38 -1.44 -9.60
N GLU A 155 1.25 -2.76 -9.61
CA GLU A 155 0.03 -3.43 -9.17
C GLU A 155 -0.08 -3.39 -7.65
N ASP A 156 1.02 -3.65 -6.95
CA ASP A 156 1.08 -3.67 -5.49
C ASP A 156 1.04 -2.23 -4.95
N PHE A 157 -0.15 -1.82 -4.57
CA PHE A 157 -0.45 -0.47 -4.10
C PHE A 157 -0.03 -0.28 -2.64
N ILE A 158 -0.32 -1.28 -1.79
CA ILE A 158 0.12 -1.36 -0.40
C ILE A 158 0.85 -2.67 -0.23
N SER A 159 2.03 -2.65 0.39
CA SER A 159 2.78 -3.84 0.76
C SER A 159 3.09 -3.78 2.25
N LEU A 160 2.78 -4.86 2.95
CA LEU A 160 3.13 -5.10 4.34
C LEU A 160 4.23 -6.14 4.35
N ASN A 161 5.43 -5.75 4.79
CA ASN A 161 6.55 -6.66 4.95
C ASN A 161 6.91 -6.70 6.43
N GLY A 162 6.78 -7.86 7.05
CA GLY A 162 7.06 -8.04 8.45
C GLY A 162 8.09 -9.13 8.70
N THR A 163 8.69 -9.08 9.89
CA THR A 163 9.57 -10.13 10.38
C THR A 163 9.23 -10.39 11.84
N ALA A 164 8.92 -11.65 12.15
CA ALA A 164 8.65 -12.07 13.51
C ALA A 164 9.95 -12.09 14.33
N ASP A 165 9.83 -11.87 15.64
CA ASP A 165 10.94 -11.96 16.59
C ASP A 165 11.74 -13.26 16.40
N ALA A 166 13.05 -13.12 16.26
CA ALA A 166 13.94 -14.24 15.97
C ALA A 166 13.93 -15.31 17.06
N ALA A 167 13.79 -14.94 18.33
CA ALA A 167 13.77 -15.88 19.44
C ALA A 167 12.50 -16.74 19.41
N TRP A 168 11.35 -16.12 19.21
CA TRP A 168 10.08 -16.84 19.04
C TRP A 168 10.04 -17.71 17.79
N TRP A 169 10.59 -17.21 16.69
CA TRP A 169 10.66 -17.98 15.46
C TRP A 169 11.53 -19.23 15.63
N GLN A 170 12.67 -19.10 16.33
CA GLN A 170 13.55 -20.22 16.62
C GLN A 170 12.88 -21.28 17.50
N VAL A 171 12.18 -20.85 18.55
CA VAL A 171 11.41 -21.75 19.42
C VAL A 171 10.31 -22.48 18.65
N TYR A 172 9.59 -21.77 17.79
CA TYR A 172 8.56 -22.38 16.91
C TYR A 172 9.15 -23.45 15.98
N GLN A 173 10.29 -23.16 15.34
CA GLN A 173 10.97 -24.13 14.46
C GLN A 173 11.46 -25.35 15.23
N GLN A 174 12.00 -25.16 16.42
CA GLN A 174 12.42 -26.27 17.28
C GLN A 174 11.21 -27.11 17.71
N ALA A 175 10.11 -26.47 18.08
CA ALA A 175 8.88 -27.17 18.46
C ALA A 175 8.34 -28.05 17.33
N LEU A 176 8.30 -27.53 16.09
CA LEU A 176 7.93 -28.31 14.91
C LEU A 176 8.85 -29.50 14.66
N SER A 177 10.16 -29.28 14.79
CA SER A 177 11.17 -30.34 14.59
C SER A 177 11.04 -31.46 15.62
N ILE A 178 10.90 -31.10 16.89
CA ILE A 178 10.75 -32.06 17.99
C ILE A 178 9.40 -32.81 17.83
N ASN A 179 8.33 -32.11 17.54
CA ASN A 179 7.01 -32.72 17.34
C ASN A 179 7.05 -33.80 16.24
N LYS A 180 7.81 -33.58 15.17
CA LYS A 180 8.01 -34.58 14.10
C LYS A 180 8.82 -35.80 14.54
N GLN A 181 9.69 -35.65 15.53
CA GLN A 181 10.53 -36.73 16.08
C GLN A 181 9.78 -37.63 17.08
N LEU A 182 8.75 -37.10 17.75
CA LEU A 182 7.94 -37.86 18.68
C LEU A 182 7.10 -38.95 17.99
N PRO A 183 6.81 -40.10 18.68
CA PRO A 183 5.84 -41.05 18.22
C PRO A 183 4.48 -40.42 17.88
N SER A 184 3.76 -40.98 16.95
CA SER A 184 2.50 -40.39 16.41
C SER A 184 1.44 -40.16 17.47
N ASP A 185 1.39 -40.99 18.52
CA ASP A 185 0.46 -40.89 19.66
C ASP A 185 0.85 -39.83 20.70
N MET A 186 2.06 -39.27 20.58
CA MET A 186 2.60 -38.18 21.42
C MET A 186 2.77 -36.87 20.68
N ARG A 187 2.42 -36.83 19.39
CA ARG A 187 2.47 -35.59 18.61
C ARG A 187 1.31 -34.68 18.95
N ILE A 188 1.60 -33.39 18.93
CA ILE A 188 0.59 -32.34 19.07
C ILE A 188 0.04 -32.02 17.70
N SER A 189 -1.28 -31.99 17.59
CA SER A 189 -1.97 -31.48 16.40
C SER A 189 -1.94 -29.95 16.37
N ASP A 190 -1.96 -29.41 15.16
CA ASP A 190 -2.14 -27.98 14.87
C ASP A 190 -1.07 -27.03 15.43
N ILE A 191 0.11 -27.56 15.81
CA ILE A 191 1.22 -26.70 16.24
C ILE A 191 1.70 -25.79 15.11
N GLU A 192 1.57 -26.22 13.87
CA GLU A 192 1.87 -25.41 12.69
C GLU A 192 0.97 -24.18 12.59
N ASN A 193 -0.21 -24.24 13.20
CA ASN A 193 -1.22 -23.19 13.15
C ASN A 193 -1.17 -22.25 14.36
N SER A 194 -0.16 -22.38 15.23
CA SER A 194 -0.09 -21.64 16.50
C SER A 194 0.49 -20.22 16.37
N VAL A 195 1.11 -19.88 15.26
CA VAL A 195 1.61 -18.52 15.01
C VAL A 195 0.64 -17.80 14.06
N LYS A 196 -0.33 -17.15 14.66
CA LYS A 196 -1.35 -16.38 13.97
C LYS A 196 -1.32 -14.94 14.44
N PHE A 197 -1.53 -14.00 13.55
CA PHE A 197 -1.70 -12.59 13.87
C PHE A 197 -2.89 -12.02 13.11
N ASN A 198 -3.55 -11.04 13.71
CA ASN A 198 -4.69 -10.40 13.13
C ASN A 198 -4.28 -9.01 12.65
N ILE A 199 -4.57 -8.74 11.40
CA ILE A 199 -4.53 -7.38 10.86
C ILE A 199 -5.97 -7.03 10.54
N ASP A 200 -6.52 -6.11 11.33
CA ASP A 200 -7.94 -5.79 11.32
C ASP A 200 -8.78 -7.06 11.65
N GLU A 201 -9.72 -7.43 10.83
CA GLU A 201 -10.56 -8.62 11.03
C GLU A 201 -10.00 -9.88 10.32
N GLN A 202 -8.82 -9.80 9.69
CA GLN A 202 -8.23 -10.94 8.98
C GLN A 202 -7.15 -11.62 9.79
N THR A 203 -7.23 -12.94 9.88
CA THR A 203 -6.21 -13.79 10.52
C THR A 203 -5.20 -14.25 9.48
N PHE A 204 -3.96 -13.90 9.72
CA PHE A 204 -2.80 -14.36 8.95
C PHE A 204 -2.03 -15.40 9.76
N GLN A 205 -1.57 -16.43 9.08
CA GLN A 205 -0.84 -17.53 9.68
C GLN A 205 0.52 -17.64 9.02
N LEU A 206 1.58 -17.64 9.82
CA LEU A 206 2.94 -17.91 9.36
C LEU A 206 3.14 -19.43 9.19
N LYS A 207 3.62 -19.81 8.02
CA LYS A 207 3.98 -21.21 7.74
C LYS A 207 5.43 -21.50 8.12
N GLU A 208 5.74 -22.78 8.35
CA GLU A 208 7.06 -23.29 8.70
C GLU A 208 8.18 -22.73 7.80
N ASN A 209 7.91 -22.61 6.49
CA ASN A 209 8.90 -22.20 5.50
C ASN A 209 9.01 -20.69 5.30
N SER A 210 8.22 -19.87 6.04
CA SER A 210 8.22 -18.42 5.88
C SER A 210 9.52 -17.75 6.35
N GLY A 211 10.33 -18.44 7.15
CA GLY A 211 11.51 -17.86 7.79
C GLY A 211 11.14 -16.73 8.76
N GLY A 212 9.94 -16.74 9.31
CA GLY A 212 9.41 -15.68 10.16
C GLY A 212 8.99 -14.41 9.39
N LYS A 213 8.94 -14.47 8.07
CA LYS A 213 8.59 -13.30 7.23
C LYS A 213 7.11 -13.28 6.89
N VAL A 214 6.55 -12.09 6.98
CA VAL A 214 5.20 -11.75 6.52
C VAL A 214 5.34 -10.90 5.27
N ASP A 215 4.70 -11.31 4.18
CA ASP A 215 4.66 -10.55 2.94
C ASP A 215 3.22 -10.59 2.41
N VAL A 216 2.53 -9.48 2.60
CA VAL A 216 1.14 -9.31 2.18
C VAL A 216 1.05 -8.02 1.36
N SER A 217 0.40 -8.08 0.22
CA SER A 217 0.17 -6.90 -0.59
C SER A 217 -1.28 -6.77 -1.03
N VAL A 218 -1.72 -5.52 -1.13
CA VAL A 218 -3.00 -5.16 -1.74
C VAL A 218 -2.71 -4.71 -3.16
N ALA A 219 -3.11 -5.53 -4.12
CA ALA A 219 -2.89 -5.28 -5.52
C ALA A 219 -4.10 -4.64 -6.18
N THR A 220 -3.83 -3.73 -7.12
CA THR A 220 -4.83 -3.06 -7.95
C THR A 220 -4.46 -3.22 -9.42
N LYS A 221 -5.30 -2.73 -10.35
CA LYS A 221 -4.96 -2.77 -11.77
C LYS A 221 -3.74 -1.91 -12.07
N LYS A 222 -2.85 -2.40 -12.94
CA LYS A 222 -1.66 -1.68 -13.41
C LYS A 222 -2.01 -0.40 -14.16
N VAL A 223 -3.04 -0.45 -15.01
CA VAL A 223 -3.57 0.70 -15.75
C VAL A 223 -4.79 1.23 -15.02
N LYS A 224 -4.76 2.51 -14.67
CA LYS A 224 -5.78 3.19 -13.87
C LYS A 224 -6.30 4.40 -14.66
N PRO A 225 -7.48 4.29 -15.30
CA PRO A 225 -8.12 5.44 -15.94
C PRO A 225 -8.35 6.57 -14.93
N TYR A 226 -8.18 7.80 -15.39
CA TYR A 226 -8.29 9.01 -14.60
C TYR A 226 -9.21 10.03 -15.26
N PHE A 227 -10.01 10.72 -14.43
CA PHE A 227 -10.80 11.86 -14.81
C PHE A 227 -10.69 12.94 -13.74
N GLY A 228 -10.57 14.18 -14.19
CA GLY A 228 -10.41 15.33 -13.29
C GLY A 228 -11.02 16.62 -13.86
N ILE A 229 -11.16 17.57 -12.97
CA ILE A 229 -11.53 18.95 -13.26
C ILE A 229 -10.57 19.87 -12.53
N GLY A 230 -10.15 20.95 -13.14
CA GLY A 230 -9.17 21.82 -12.50
C GLY A 230 -9.20 23.26 -12.99
N PHE A 231 -8.34 24.05 -12.34
CA PHE A 231 -8.10 25.46 -12.64
C PHE A 231 -6.60 25.71 -12.73
N GLY A 232 -6.22 26.59 -13.63
CA GLY A 232 -4.83 26.83 -13.99
C GLY A 232 -4.54 26.25 -15.36
N ARG A 233 -3.28 26.31 -15.81
CA ARG A 233 -2.86 25.77 -17.10
C ARG A 233 -1.58 25.00 -16.96
N ALA A 234 -1.52 23.82 -17.58
CA ALA A 234 -0.29 23.01 -17.66
C ALA A 234 0.84 23.77 -18.37
N ILE A 235 0.48 24.60 -19.38
CA ILE A 235 1.39 25.57 -19.97
C ILE A 235 0.89 26.97 -19.62
N PRO A 236 1.57 27.67 -18.71
CA PRO A 236 1.13 28.98 -18.27
C PRO A 236 1.33 30.02 -19.38
N LYS A 237 0.41 30.99 -19.44
CA LYS A 237 0.52 32.14 -20.38
C LYS A 237 1.68 33.07 -20.04
N LYS A 238 2.09 33.10 -18.77
CA LYS A 238 3.32 33.74 -18.27
C LYS A 238 4.41 32.69 -18.14
N ARG A 239 5.59 33.06 -17.68
CA ARG A 239 6.71 32.12 -17.49
C ARG A 239 6.39 31.04 -16.44
N VAL A 240 5.65 31.41 -15.40
CA VAL A 240 5.26 30.51 -14.30
C VAL A 240 3.76 30.59 -14.07
N GLY A 241 3.15 29.48 -13.73
CA GLY A 241 1.73 29.37 -13.39
C GLY A 241 1.52 28.39 -12.27
N PHE A 242 0.31 28.41 -11.73
CA PHE A 242 -0.17 27.49 -10.72
C PHE A 242 -1.43 26.80 -11.23
N GLN A 243 -1.54 25.50 -10.95
CA GLN A 243 -2.69 24.70 -11.34
C GLN A 243 -3.17 23.90 -10.13
N PHE A 244 -4.48 23.77 -10.02
CA PHE A 244 -5.14 22.95 -9.01
C PHE A 244 -6.12 22.02 -9.73
N GLU A 245 -6.12 20.75 -9.35
CA GLU A 245 -6.97 19.74 -9.96
C GLU A 245 -7.58 18.83 -8.91
N LEU A 246 -8.87 18.53 -9.07
CA LEU A 246 -9.59 17.50 -8.36
C LEU A 246 -10.00 16.41 -9.34
N GLY A 247 -9.76 15.18 -9.00
CA GLY A 247 -10.09 14.07 -9.87
C GLY A 247 -10.22 12.75 -9.12
N ALA A 248 -10.38 11.71 -9.90
CA ALA A 248 -10.39 10.35 -9.40
C ALA A 248 -9.80 9.40 -10.42
N TRP A 249 -9.05 8.42 -9.96
CA TRP A 249 -8.58 7.32 -10.78
C TRP A 249 -9.23 6.01 -10.37
N MET A 250 -9.52 5.18 -11.38
CA MET A 250 -10.19 3.91 -11.21
C MET A 250 -9.14 2.81 -11.08
N HIS A 251 -9.07 2.18 -9.91
CA HIS A 251 -8.09 1.11 -9.65
C HIS A 251 -8.68 -0.30 -9.78
N GLY A 252 -10.00 -0.39 -9.98
CA GLY A 252 -10.72 -1.66 -9.98
C GLY A 252 -10.87 -2.26 -8.58
N LYS A 253 -11.29 -3.50 -8.52
CA LYS A 253 -11.37 -4.21 -7.23
C LYS A 253 -9.97 -4.53 -6.72
N PRO A 254 -9.60 -4.12 -5.50
CA PRO A 254 -8.36 -4.54 -4.87
C PRO A 254 -8.38 -6.04 -4.62
N THR A 255 -7.22 -6.67 -4.69
CA THR A 255 -7.00 -8.08 -4.36
C THR A 255 -5.88 -8.20 -3.37
N ILE A 256 -6.07 -9.01 -2.34
CA ILE A 256 -5.01 -9.32 -1.39
C ILE A 256 -4.16 -10.43 -1.99
N LYS A 257 -2.85 -10.19 -2.07
CA LYS A 257 -1.85 -11.19 -2.41
C LYS A 257 -1.01 -11.45 -1.18
N SER A 258 -0.83 -12.70 -0.82
CA SER A 258 0.15 -13.10 0.18
C SER A 258 1.19 -14.00 -0.47
N SER A 259 2.39 -14.07 0.11
CA SER A 259 3.36 -15.08 -0.28
C SER A 259 2.75 -16.47 -0.05
N SER A 260 3.22 -17.49 -0.75
CA SER A 260 2.80 -18.89 -0.53
C SER A 260 3.08 -19.38 0.89
N GLU A 261 3.89 -18.64 1.62
CA GLU A 261 4.34 -18.91 2.99
C GLU A 261 3.41 -18.32 4.07
N VAL A 262 2.40 -17.54 3.67
CA VAL A 262 1.39 -16.96 4.55
C VAL A 262 0.01 -17.38 4.05
N SER A 263 -0.77 -18.05 4.88
CA SER A 263 -2.19 -18.30 4.62
C SER A 263 -3.05 -17.31 5.38
N TYR A 264 -4.14 -16.91 4.79
CA TYR A 264 -5.15 -16.08 5.46
C TYR A 264 -6.51 -16.78 5.36
N ASP A 265 -7.29 -16.68 6.41
CA ASP A 265 -8.63 -17.26 6.44
C ASP A 265 -9.61 -16.27 5.80
N THR A 266 -10.21 -16.69 4.68
CA THR A 266 -11.25 -15.93 3.98
C THR A 266 -12.65 -16.30 4.45
N SER A 267 -12.77 -17.28 5.35
CA SER A 267 -14.06 -17.80 5.80
C SER A 267 -14.61 -17.11 7.05
N ALA A 268 -13.84 -16.21 7.66
CA ALA A 268 -14.37 -15.38 8.73
C ALA A 268 -15.40 -14.40 8.15
N ASP A 269 -16.64 -14.53 8.57
CA ASP A 269 -17.78 -13.66 8.20
C ASP A 269 -17.59 -12.17 8.55
N GLY A 270 -16.41 -11.80 9.05
CA GLY A 270 -16.00 -10.44 9.41
C GLY A 270 -15.32 -9.61 8.31
N ILE A 271 -15.20 -10.13 7.09
CA ILE A 271 -14.62 -9.37 5.95
C ILE A 271 -15.54 -8.22 5.49
N ASP A 272 -16.71 -8.07 6.09
CA ASP A 272 -17.68 -7.04 5.69
C ASP A 272 -17.23 -5.59 5.98
N GLY A 273 -16.19 -5.38 6.79
CA GLY A 273 -15.68 -4.05 7.12
C GLY A 273 -14.78 -3.44 6.02
N VAL A 274 -13.48 -3.68 6.08
CA VAL A 274 -12.51 -3.02 5.19
C VAL A 274 -12.54 -3.59 3.78
N SER A 275 -12.61 -4.93 3.64
CA SER A 275 -12.68 -5.59 2.33
C SER A 275 -13.95 -5.21 1.56
N ASP A 276 -15.09 -5.10 2.25
CA ASP A 276 -16.36 -4.70 1.64
C ASP A 276 -16.34 -3.21 1.24
N VAL A 277 -15.81 -2.34 2.09
CA VAL A 277 -15.60 -0.92 1.74
C VAL A 277 -14.61 -0.79 0.59
N MET A 278 -13.48 -1.49 0.62
CA MET A 278 -12.49 -1.46 -0.46
C MET A 278 -13.02 -2.08 -1.76
N SER A 279 -13.86 -3.12 -1.67
CA SER A 279 -14.49 -3.73 -2.84
C SER A 279 -15.53 -2.81 -3.49
N LYS A 280 -16.19 -1.97 -2.70
CA LYS A 280 -17.18 -0.98 -3.16
C LYS A 280 -16.50 0.29 -3.69
N VAL A 281 -15.36 0.68 -3.11
CA VAL A 281 -14.59 1.85 -3.55
C VAL A 281 -13.65 1.43 -4.67
N GLN A 282 -14.10 1.51 -5.91
CA GLN A 282 -13.30 1.21 -7.11
C GLN A 282 -12.54 2.40 -7.67
N PHE A 283 -12.61 3.54 -7.00
CA PHE A 283 -11.94 4.77 -7.39
C PHE A 283 -11.28 5.43 -6.20
N TRP A 284 -10.15 6.08 -6.45
CA TRP A 284 -9.41 6.85 -5.45
C TRP A 284 -9.52 8.33 -5.77
N PRO A 285 -10.04 9.16 -4.85
CA PRO A 285 -10.09 10.60 -5.04
C PRO A 285 -8.69 11.17 -5.03
N GLN A 286 -8.43 12.13 -5.90
CA GLN A 286 -7.16 12.82 -6.02
C GLN A 286 -7.33 14.32 -5.96
N MET A 287 -6.43 14.98 -5.24
CA MET A 287 -6.25 16.42 -5.23
C MET A 287 -4.80 16.71 -5.53
N THR A 288 -4.55 17.52 -6.55
CA THR A 288 -3.20 17.83 -7.02
C THR A 288 -3.00 19.33 -7.15
N PHE A 289 -1.88 19.80 -6.66
CA PHE A 289 -1.35 21.14 -6.86
C PHE A 289 -0.13 21.06 -7.75
N ARG A 290 -0.07 21.91 -8.77
CA ARG A 290 1.04 21.94 -9.72
C ARG A 290 1.61 23.34 -9.82
N LEU A 291 2.93 23.43 -9.79
CA LEU A 291 3.68 24.62 -10.20
C LEU A 291 4.21 24.38 -11.60
N THR A 292 3.77 25.17 -12.56
CA THR A 292 4.08 24.97 -13.97
C THR A 292 4.94 26.11 -14.51
N GLY A 293 5.88 25.77 -15.38
CA GLY A 293 6.76 26.73 -16.07
C GLY A 293 6.69 26.52 -17.58
N ARG A 294 6.64 27.63 -18.35
CA ARG A 294 6.79 27.58 -19.81
C ARG A 294 8.26 27.74 -20.18
N ILE A 295 8.79 26.77 -20.94
CA ILE A 295 10.18 26.77 -21.42
C ILE A 295 10.27 27.39 -22.80
N LEU A 296 9.33 27.05 -23.69
CA LEU A 296 9.25 27.54 -25.08
C LEU A 296 7.88 28.16 -25.33
#